data_5564393212c8919a28dfe7972ad58429
#
_entry.id   5564393212c8919a28dfe7972ad58429
#
_cell.length_a   1.000
_cell.length_b   1.000
_cell.length_c   1.000
_cell.angle_alpha   90.00
_cell.angle_beta   90.00
_cell.angle_gamma   90.00
#
_symmetry.space_group_name_H-M   'P 1'
#
loop_
_entity.id
_entity.type
_entity.pdbx_description
1 polymer ?
#
loop_
_entity_poly.entity_id
_entity_poly.type
_entity_poly.pdbx_seq_one_letter_code
_entity_poly.pdbx_strand_id
1 'polypeptide(L)'
;MDKYEFNIKVEQIKKMVNKGDYETAMKIADTIDWRRVRNVNILSMVATIYEKNGEYQEAKDILLLAFERAPIGKRLLFKLAELAIKEGSIREAEDYYREFCDLAPDDPRQYILRYMILGAKGAPVEQLIHTLEQYCGIELDEKWLYELAELYAEAGMGDLCIMACDKIMLMFGLGKYVEKAMELKIQFAPLTTYQMDLVENRDKYEAKLRAVEKEYRMGKPAGGYEDISRDGQVPYEAGTDRPSHDAGSREAAFTREP
;
A
#
# COMPACT_ATOMS: atom_id res chain seq x y z
N MET A 1 1.31 -29.93 -20.29
CA MET A 1 2.48 -29.71 -19.40
C MET A 1 2.32 -30.55 -18.17
N ASP A 2 3.32 -31.36 -17.85
CA ASP A 2 3.39 -32.20 -16.66
C ASP A 2 3.62 -31.31 -15.40
N LYS A 3 3.17 -31.80 -14.25
CA LYS A 3 3.34 -31.11 -12.95
C LYS A 3 4.82 -30.83 -12.62
N TYR A 4 5.70 -31.74 -12.98
CA TYR A 4 7.14 -31.61 -12.77
C TYR A 4 7.73 -30.49 -13.64
N GLU A 5 7.42 -30.47 -14.92
CA GLU A 5 7.81 -29.42 -15.88
C GLU A 5 7.31 -28.04 -15.43
N PHE A 6 6.04 -27.98 -14.98
CA PHE A 6 5.46 -26.76 -14.44
C PHE A 6 6.26 -26.20 -13.26
N ASN A 7 6.58 -27.05 -12.28
CA ASN A 7 7.33 -26.63 -11.10
C ASN A 7 8.73 -26.11 -11.46
N ILE A 8 9.43 -26.77 -12.39
CA ILE A 8 10.74 -26.32 -12.87
C ILE A 8 10.62 -24.92 -13.49
N LYS A 9 9.66 -24.71 -14.38
CA LYS A 9 9.45 -23.41 -15.03
C LYS A 9 9.12 -22.31 -14.03
N VAL A 10 8.27 -22.59 -13.04
CA VAL A 10 7.92 -21.64 -11.97
C VAL A 10 9.16 -21.27 -11.14
N GLU A 11 10.02 -22.24 -10.79
CA GLU A 11 11.26 -21.95 -10.06
C GLU A 11 12.25 -21.15 -10.91
N GLN A 12 12.33 -21.41 -12.21
CA GLN A 12 13.12 -20.58 -13.13
C GLN A 12 12.58 -19.15 -13.20
N ILE A 13 11.28 -18.96 -13.31
CA ILE A 13 10.63 -17.64 -13.27
C ILE A 13 10.99 -16.91 -11.98
N LYS A 14 10.83 -17.53 -10.82
CA LYS A 14 11.19 -16.92 -9.52
C LYS A 14 12.66 -16.50 -9.49
N LYS A 15 13.56 -17.34 -10.01
CA LYS A 15 14.99 -17.03 -10.08
C LYS A 15 15.27 -15.81 -10.96
N MET A 16 14.58 -15.67 -12.09
CA MET A 16 14.73 -14.52 -12.99
C MET A 16 14.15 -13.25 -12.32
N VAL A 17 12.99 -13.32 -11.72
CA VAL A 17 12.36 -12.21 -10.97
C VAL A 17 13.29 -11.72 -9.84
N ASN A 18 13.88 -12.64 -9.07
CA ASN A 18 14.83 -12.27 -8.00
C ASN A 18 16.12 -11.59 -8.53
N LYS A 19 16.46 -11.80 -9.80
CA LYS A 19 17.57 -11.11 -10.48
C LYS A 19 17.15 -9.80 -11.15
N GLY A 20 15.85 -9.49 -11.15
CA GLY A 20 15.30 -8.34 -11.89
C GLY A 20 15.18 -8.55 -13.40
N ASP A 21 15.42 -9.77 -13.89
CA ASP A 21 15.33 -10.14 -15.32
C ASP A 21 13.87 -10.51 -15.67
N TYR A 22 13.03 -9.48 -15.76
CA TYR A 22 11.61 -9.64 -16.07
C TYR A 22 11.36 -10.06 -17.50
N GLU A 23 12.23 -9.70 -18.46
CA GLU A 23 12.09 -10.09 -19.87
C GLU A 23 12.24 -11.60 -20.05
N THR A 24 13.30 -12.19 -19.48
CA THR A 24 13.48 -13.64 -19.53
C THR A 24 12.38 -14.37 -18.77
N ALA A 25 11.94 -13.81 -17.61
CA ALA A 25 10.83 -14.36 -16.86
C ALA A 25 9.54 -14.41 -17.69
N MET A 26 9.23 -13.37 -18.47
CA MET A 26 8.06 -13.30 -19.35
C MET A 26 8.13 -14.37 -20.45
N LYS A 27 9.28 -14.52 -21.13
CA LYS A 27 9.47 -15.54 -22.17
C LYS A 27 9.22 -16.97 -21.64
N ILE A 28 9.58 -17.24 -20.38
CA ILE A 28 9.25 -18.52 -19.75
C ILE A 28 7.76 -18.59 -19.42
N ALA A 29 7.17 -17.50 -18.92
CA ALA A 29 5.76 -17.43 -18.58
C ALA A 29 4.85 -17.70 -19.80
N ASP A 30 5.22 -17.20 -20.98
CA ASP A 30 4.50 -17.40 -22.24
C ASP A 30 4.37 -18.87 -22.65
N THR A 31 5.24 -19.73 -22.11
CA THR A 31 5.20 -21.18 -22.39
C THR A 31 4.24 -21.95 -21.49
N ILE A 32 3.52 -21.28 -20.59
CA ILE A 32 2.66 -21.89 -19.56
C ILE A 32 1.20 -21.52 -19.81
N ASP A 33 0.32 -22.52 -19.76
CA ASP A 33 -1.15 -22.30 -19.77
C ASP A 33 -1.64 -21.94 -18.35
N TRP A 34 -1.75 -20.68 -18.06
CA TRP A 34 -2.13 -20.14 -16.74
C TRP A 34 -3.59 -20.42 -16.36
N ARG A 35 -4.46 -20.75 -17.32
CA ARG A 35 -5.87 -21.09 -17.06
C ARG A 35 -6.01 -22.32 -16.17
N ARG A 36 -5.00 -23.17 -16.09
CA ARG A 36 -4.98 -24.38 -15.25
C ARG A 36 -4.38 -24.15 -13.88
N VAL A 37 -3.74 -23.00 -13.65
CA VAL A 37 -3.05 -22.68 -12.40
C VAL A 37 -4.04 -22.09 -11.42
N ARG A 38 -4.14 -22.68 -10.21
CA ARG A 38 -5.05 -22.23 -9.14
C ARG A 38 -4.39 -21.39 -8.05
N ASN A 39 -3.07 -21.36 -8.03
CA ASN A 39 -2.34 -20.64 -7.00
C ASN A 39 -2.31 -19.13 -7.29
N VAL A 40 -3.08 -18.37 -6.51
CA VAL A 40 -3.24 -16.91 -6.64
C VAL A 40 -1.90 -16.18 -6.50
N ASN A 41 -1.01 -16.63 -5.61
CA ASN A 41 0.30 -15.99 -5.43
C ASN A 41 1.19 -16.13 -6.67
N ILE A 42 1.14 -17.28 -7.34
CA ILE A 42 1.86 -17.48 -8.60
C ILE A 42 1.26 -16.61 -9.70
N LEU A 43 -0.06 -16.56 -9.81
CA LEU A 43 -0.74 -15.70 -10.79
C LEU A 43 -0.41 -14.22 -10.55
N SER A 44 -0.42 -13.74 -9.31
CA SER A 44 -0.05 -12.37 -8.97
C SER A 44 1.40 -12.05 -9.32
N MET A 45 2.33 -12.98 -9.10
CA MET A 45 3.73 -12.83 -9.51
C MET A 45 3.86 -12.71 -11.03
N VAL A 46 3.15 -13.55 -11.77
CA VAL A 46 3.16 -13.55 -13.24
C VAL A 46 2.54 -12.26 -13.80
N ALA A 47 1.45 -11.79 -13.23
CA ALA A 47 0.88 -10.50 -13.60
C ALA A 47 1.89 -9.35 -13.39
N THR A 48 2.68 -9.37 -12.31
CA THR A 48 3.75 -8.39 -12.09
C THR A 48 4.85 -8.49 -13.16
N ILE A 49 5.15 -9.68 -13.66
CA ILE A 49 6.13 -9.87 -14.74
C ILE A 49 5.64 -9.20 -16.03
N TYR A 50 4.41 -9.44 -16.43
CA TYR A 50 3.82 -8.80 -17.61
C TYR A 50 3.75 -7.28 -17.45
N GLU A 51 3.31 -6.79 -16.28
CA GLU A 51 3.30 -5.35 -15.98
C GLU A 51 4.67 -4.70 -16.11
N LYS A 52 5.74 -5.35 -15.63
CA LYS A 52 7.13 -4.83 -15.72
C LYS A 52 7.66 -4.78 -17.15
N ASN A 53 7.09 -5.57 -18.05
CA ASN A 53 7.41 -5.57 -19.48
C ASN A 53 6.46 -4.64 -20.28
N GLY A 54 5.48 -3.99 -19.65
CA GLY A 54 4.52 -3.10 -20.30
C GLY A 54 3.31 -3.82 -20.93
N GLU A 55 3.22 -5.14 -20.74
CA GLU A 55 2.13 -5.98 -21.24
C GLU A 55 0.94 -5.93 -20.27
N TYR A 56 0.25 -4.78 -20.25
CA TYR A 56 -0.76 -4.49 -19.22
C TYR A 56 -2.04 -5.31 -19.40
N GLN A 57 -2.43 -5.62 -20.65
CA GLN A 57 -3.60 -6.45 -20.91
C GLN A 57 -3.37 -7.88 -20.42
N GLU A 58 -2.24 -8.47 -20.74
CA GLU A 58 -1.84 -9.80 -20.27
C GLU A 58 -1.76 -9.85 -18.75
N ALA A 59 -1.22 -8.80 -18.13
CA ALA A 59 -1.20 -8.68 -16.67
C ALA A 59 -2.61 -8.67 -16.08
N LYS A 60 -3.56 -7.94 -16.68
CA LYS A 60 -4.98 -7.93 -16.26
C LYS A 60 -5.61 -9.32 -16.43
N ASP A 61 -5.42 -9.96 -17.58
CA ASP A 61 -5.99 -11.27 -17.85
C ASP A 61 -5.54 -12.33 -16.83
N ILE A 62 -4.25 -12.30 -16.45
CA ILE A 62 -3.72 -13.17 -15.40
C ILE A 62 -4.32 -12.85 -14.02
N LEU A 63 -4.51 -11.56 -13.69
CA LEU A 63 -5.14 -11.17 -12.43
C LEU A 63 -6.61 -11.53 -12.38
N LEU A 64 -7.34 -11.45 -13.50
CA LEU A 64 -8.73 -11.89 -13.60
C LEU A 64 -8.87 -13.40 -13.36
N LEU A 65 -7.91 -14.21 -13.85
CA LEU A 65 -7.88 -15.64 -13.51
C LEU A 65 -7.67 -15.87 -12.00
N ALA A 66 -6.89 -15.01 -11.34
CA ALA A 66 -6.73 -15.07 -9.88
C ALA A 66 -8.02 -14.67 -9.15
N PHE A 67 -8.71 -13.67 -9.67
CA PHE A 67 -9.99 -13.16 -9.17
C PHE A 67 -11.11 -14.21 -9.22
N GLU A 68 -11.23 -14.96 -10.31
CA GLU A 68 -12.21 -16.05 -10.45
C GLU A 68 -12.01 -17.20 -9.45
N ARG A 69 -10.83 -17.31 -8.83
CA ARG A 69 -10.41 -18.46 -8.03
C ARG A 69 -10.26 -18.20 -6.54
N ALA A 70 -10.29 -16.96 -6.14
CA ALA A 70 -10.23 -16.54 -4.75
C ALA A 70 -11.40 -15.61 -4.44
N PRO A 71 -11.89 -15.55 -3.19
CA PRO A 71 -12.82 -14.51 -2.80
C PRO A 71 -12.18 -13.14 -3.10
N ILE A 72 -12.98 -12.28 -3.69
CA ILE A 72 -12.58 -10.97 -4.19
C ILE A 72 -11.88 -10.17 -3.08
N GLY A 73 -10.58 -10.04 -3.22
CA GLY A 73 -9.79 -9.24 -2.29
C GLY A 73 -9.60 -7.82 -2.82
N LYS A 74 -9.80 -6.83 -1.95
CA LYS A 74 -9.55 -5.40 -2.25
C LYS A 74 -8.18 -5.12 -2.89
N ARG A 75 -7.15 -5.93 -2.59
CA ARG A 75 -5.82 -5.81 -3.22
C ARG A 75 -5.85 -6.08 -4.71
N LEU A 76 -6.67 -7.02 -5.14
CA LEU A 76 -6.77 -7.41 -6.54
C LEU A 76 -7.50 -6.35 -7.35
N LEU A 77 -8.63 -5.83 -6.83
CA LEU A 77 -9.35 -4.71 -7.45
C LEU A 77 -8.48 -3.47 -7.58
N PHE A 78 -7.72 -3.14 -6.53
CA PHE A 78 -6.76 -2.05 -6.57
C PHE A 78 -5.75 -2.23 -7.71
N LYS A 79 -5.20 -3.42 -7.84
CA LYS A 79 -4.20 -3.73 -8.87
C LYS A 79 -4.78 -3.72 -10.28
N LEU A 80 -5.99 -4.22 -10.46
CA LEU A 80 -6.70 -4.15 -11.75
C LEU A 80 -6.96 -2.70 -12.17
N ALA A 81 -7.38 -1.84 -11.23
CA ALA A 81 -7.55 -0.41 -11.49
C ALA A 81 -6.21 0.26 -11.89
N GLU A 82 -5.11 -0.03 -11.17
CA GLU A 82 -3.78 0.48 -11.54
C GLU A 82 -3.36 0.08 -12.97
N LEU A 83 -3.57 -1.17 -13.34
CA LEU A 83 -3.22 -1.68 -14.66
C LEU A 83 -4.10 -1.06 -15.76
N ALA A 84 -5.40 -0.92 -15.51
CA ALA A 84 -6.31 -0.26 -16.44
C ALA A 84 -5.93 1.22 -16.67
N ILE A 85 -5.47 1.93 -15.62
CA ILE A 85 -4.95 3.31 -15.76
C ILE A 85 -3.68 3.33 -16.63
N LYS A 86 -2.73 2.40 -16.37
CA LYS A 86 -1.48 2.32 -17.14
C LYS A 86 -1.69 1.98 -18.62
N GLU A 87 -2.70 1.18 -18.90
CA GLU A 87 -3.10 0.85 -20.26
C GLU A 87 -3.84 2.01 -20.96
N GLY A 88 -4.38 2.97 -20.18
CA GLY A 88 -5.21 4.07 -20.68
C GLY A 88 -6.71 3.74 -20.74
N SER A 89 -7.14 2.59 -20.22
CA SER A 89 -8.53 2.16 -20.15
C SER A 89 -9.26 2.77 -18.96
N ILE A 90 -9.45 4.12 -18.99
CA ILE A 90 -9.93 4.89 -17.83
C ILE A 90 -11.34 4.47 -17.39
N ARG A 91 -12.23 4.11 -18.32
CA ARG A 91 -13.58 3.63 -17.96
C ARG A 91 -13.54 2.35 -17.14
N GLU A 92 -12.71 1.41 -17.57
CA GLU A 92 -12.49 0.15 -16.85
C GLU A 92 -11.88 0.40 -15.46
N ALA A 93 -10.92 1.34 -15.37
CA ALA A 93 -10.36 1.76 -14.07
C ALA A 93 -11.42 2.32 -13.13
N GLU A 94 -12.38 3.11 -13.64
CA GLU A 94 -13.50 3.64 -12.86
C GLU A 94 -14.46 2.54 -12.41
N ASP A 95 -14.66 1.49 -13.20
CA ASP A 95 -15.48 0.34 -12.83
C ASP A 95 -14.83 -0.41 -11.65
N TYR A 96 -13.53 -0.75 -11.74
CA TYR A 96 -12.79 -1.36 -10.64
C TYR A 96 -12.71 -0.46 -9.41
N TYR A 97 -12.59 0.85 -9.58
CA TYR A 97 -12.63 1.80 -8.47
C TYR A 97 -13.96 1.76 -7.72
N ARG A 98 -15.09 1.73 -8.43
CA ARG A 98 -16.42 1.62 -7.82
C ARG A 98 -16.54 0.32 -7.02
N GLU A 99 -16.15 -0.82 -7.63
CA GLU A 99 -16.16 -2.11 -6.94
C GLU A 99 -15.24 -2.12 -5.71
N PHE A 100 -14.08 -1.45 -5.78
CA PHE A 100 -13.18 -1.30 -4.63
C PHE A 100 -13.83 -0.52 -3.50
N CYS A 101 -14.49 0.60 -3.80
CA CYS A 101 -15.19 1.43 -2.82
C CYS A 101 -16.37 0.68 -2.18
N ASP A 102 -17.13 -0.08 -2.98
CA ASP A 102 -18.25 -0.89 -2.48
C ASP A 102 -17.77 -2.01 -1.55
N LEU A 103 -16.65 -2.65 -1.89
CA LEU A 103 -16.07 -3.73 -1.09
C LEU A 103 -15.38 -3.23 0.18
N ALA A 104 -14.76 -2.05 0.15
CA ALA A 104 -13.94 -1.51 1.23
C ALA A 104 -14.13 0.01 1.38
N PRO A 105 -15.31 0.48 1.83
CA PRO A 105 -15.66 1.90 1.89
C PRO A 105 -14.75 2.71 2.82
N ASP A 106 -14.19 2.08 3.85
CA ASP A 106 -13.30 2.74 4.83
C ASP A 106 -11.80 2.63 4.48
N ASP A 107 -11.45 2.02 3.34
CA ASP A 107 -10.06 1.86 2.94
C ASP A 107 -9.50 3.16 2.32
N PRO A 108 -8.51 3.82 2.95
CA PRO A 108 -8.01 5.12 2.46
C PRO A 108 -7.38 5.05 1.08
N ARG A 109 -6.99 3.86 0.60
CA ARG A 109 -6.44 3.69 -0.75
C ARG A 109 -7.43 4.02 -1.87
N GLN A 110 -8.73 4.15 -1.57
CA GLN A 110 -9.71 4.70 -2.51
C GLN A 110 -9.30 6.10 -3.00
N TYR A 111 -8.70 6.93 -2.14
CA TYR A 111 -8.22 8.25 -2.54
C TYR A 111 -7.01 8.18 -3.47
N ILE A 112 -6.14 7.17 -3.32
CA ILE A 112 -5.04 6.92 -4.25
C ILE A 112 -5.57 6.55 -5.64
N LEU A 113 -6.51 5.62 -5.73
CA LEU A 113 -7.12 5.26 -7.01
C LEU A 113 -7.82 6.45 -7.66
N ARG A 114 -8.57 7.23 -6.88
CA ARG A 114 -9.22 8.44 -7.35
C ARG A 114 -8.22 9.45 -7.89
N TYR A 115 -7.12 9.69 -7.16
CA TYR A 115 -6.03 10.55 -7.59
C TYR A 115 -5.44 10.09 -8.92
N MET A 116 -5.12 8.81 -9.05
CA MET A 116 -4.56 8.24 -10.28
C MET A 116 -5.53 8.37 -11.47
N ILE A 117 -6.82 8.11 -11.27
CA ILE A 117 -7.85 8.26 -12.30
C ILE A 117 -7.99 9.72 -12.71
N LEU A 118 -8.03 10.67 -11.75
CA LEU A 118 -8.09 12.09 -12.02
C LEU A 118 -6.87 12.57 -12.80
N GLY A 119 -5.66 12.14 -12.41
CA GLY A 119 -4.43 12.44 -13.14
C GLY A 119 -4.46 11.94 -14.58
N ALA A 120 -4.90 10.69 -14.78
CA ALA A 120 -5.03 10.11 -16.12
C ALA A 120 -6.09 10.81 -17.00
N LYS A 121 -7.07 11.48 -16.38
CA LYS A 121 -8.07 12.33 -17.08
C LYS A 121 -7.56 13.76 -17.36
N GLY A 122 -6.39 14.13 -16.87
CA GLY A 122 -5.88 15.51 -16.97
C GLY A 122 -6.66 16.50 -16.10
N ALA A 123 -7.12 16.07 -14.93
CA ALA A 123 -7.82 16.95 -13.99
C ALA A 123 -6.92 18.09 -13.50
N PRO A 124 -7.49 19.26 -13.14
CA PRO A 124 -6.74 20.38 -12.58
C PRO A 124 -5.97 19.97 -11.32
N VAL A 125 -4.79 20.57 -11.11
CA VAL A 125 -3.88 20.24 -10.00
C VAL A 125 -4.54 20.40 -8.64
N GLU A 126 -5.46 21.34 -8.47
CA GLU A 126 -6.20 21.57 -7.23
C GLU A 126 -7.08 20.37 -6.84
N GLN A 127 -7.64 19.66 -7.82
CA GLN A 127 -8.41 18.44 -7.57
C GLN A 127 -7.52 17.28 -7.16
N LEU A 128 -6.34 17.19 -7.76
CA LEU A 128 -5.32 16.20 -7.42
C LEU A 128 -4.83 16.42 -5.99
N ILE A 129 -4.48 17.66 -5.64
CA ILE A 129 -4.08 18.08 -4.29
C ILE A 129 -5.16 17.70 -3.29
N HIS A 130 -6.40 18.15 -3.49
CA HIS A 130 -7.50 17.88 -2.56
C HIS A 130 -7.70 16.38 -2.31
N THR A 131 -7.60 15.57 -3.38
CA THR A 131 -7.77 14.12 -3.25
C THR A 131 -6.62 13.48 -2.47
N LEU A 132 -5.39 13.91 -2.70
CA LEU A 132 -4.21 13.34 -2.05
C LEU A 132 -4.08 13.83 -0.59
N GLU A 133 -4.54 15.05 -0.28
CA GLU A 133 -4.67 15.55 1.10
C GLU A 133 -5.57 14.65 1.96
N GLN A 134 -6.67 14.15 1.39
CA GLN A 134 -7.56 13.22 2.09
C GLN A 134 -6.84 11.93 2.47
N TYR A 135 -6.02 11.37 1.57
CA TYR A 135 -5.21 10.19 1.89
C TYR A 135 -4.15 10.49 2.95
N CYS A 136 -3.35 11.54 2.75
CA CYS A 136 -2.26 11.93 3.64
C CYS A 136 -2.72 12.44 5.01
N GLY A 137 -4.01 12.76 5.15
CA GLY A 137 -4.65 13.07 6.43
C GLY A 137 -4.99 11.84 7.26
N ILE A 138 -5.13 10.68 6.62
CA ILE A 138 -5.47 9.40 7.27
C ILE A 138 -4.22 8.55 7.45
N GLU A 139 -3.40 8.42 6.40
CA GLU A 139 -2.24 7.55 6.35
C GLU A 139 -0.93 8.36 6.27
N LEU A 140 0.07 7.90 7.00
CA LEU A 140 1.41 8.43 6.94
C LEU A 140 2.27 7.59 6.00
N ASP A 141 2.32 8.00 4.72
CA ASP A 141 3.07 7.33 3.67
C ASP A 141 4.03 8.32 3.01
N GLU A 142 5.34 8.01 3.05
CA GLU A 142 6.38 8.92 2.57
C GLU A 142 6.29 9.22 1.08
N LYS A 143 5.89 8.22 0.28
CA LYS A 143 5.75 8.39 -1.17
C LYS A 143 4.63 9.36 -1.52
N TRP A 144 3.46 9.18 -0.91
CA TRP A 144 2.30 10.00 -1.22
C TRP A 144 2.36 11.39 -0.60
N LEU A 145 3.04 11.54 0.54
CA LEU A 145 3.37 12.87 1.08
C LEU A 145 4.34 13.62 0.16
N TYR A 146 5.31 12.92 -0.44
CA TYR A 146 6.23 13.55 -1.38
C TYR A 146 5.51 13.94 -2.68
N GLU A 147 4.66 13.07 -3.22
CA GLU A 147 3.82 13.37 -4.38
C GLU A 147 2.95 14.63 -4.13
N LEU A 148 2.37 14.74 -2.92
CA LEU A 148 1.59 15.92 -2.52
C LEU A 148 2.48 17.18 -2.45
N ALA A 149 3.72 17.06 -1.97
CA ALA A 149 4.67 18.18 -1.95
C ALA A 149 5.03 18.66 -3.37
N GLU A 150 5.20 17.72 -4.33
CA GLU A 150 5.42 18.06 -5.74
C GLU A 150 4.21 18.79 -6.35
N LEU A 151 2.99 18.35 -6.05
CA LEU A 151 1.77 19.02 -6.50
C LEU A 151 1.63 20.44 -5.91
N TYR A 152 1.97 20.64 -4.64
CA TYR A 152 2.00 21.98 -4.04
C TYR A 152 3.03 22.89 -4.73
N ALA A 153 4.20 22.36 -5.07
CA ALA A 153 5.22 23.11 -5.79
C ALA A 153 4.73 23.49 -7.20
N GLU A 154 4.10 22.57 -7.92
CA GLU A 154 3.51 22.79 -9.24
C GLU A 154 2.40 23.85 -9.22
N ALA A 155 1.57 23.83 -8.18
CA ALA A 155 0.49 24.81 -7.99
C ALA A 155 0.98 26.17 -7.46
N GLY A 156 2.30 26.36 -7.22
CA GLY A 156 2.85 27.58 -6.67
C GLY A 156 2.55 27.81 -5.19
N MET A 157 2.14 26.76 -4.46
CA MET A 157 1.83 26.77 -3.03
C MET A 157 3.08 26.52 -2.19
N GLY A 158 4.09 27.38 -2.28
CA GLY A 158 5.42 27.17 -1.69
C GLY A 158 5.41 26.88 -0.19
N ASP A 159 4.58 27.58 0.59
CA ASP A 159 4.50 27.35 2.04
C ASP A 159 4.01 25.93 2.39
N LEU A 160 3.00 25.43 1.67
CA LEU A 160 2.48 24.06 1.85
C LEU A 160 3.50 23.02 1.38
N CYS A 161 4.22 23.28 0.30
CA CYS A 161 5.33 22.45 -0.16
C CYS A 161 6.42 22.32 0.92
N ILE A 162 6.86 23.44 1.51
CA ILE A 162 7.85 23.46 2.60
C ILE A 162 7.34 22.65 3.79
N MET A 163 6.10 22.86 4.22
CA MET A 163 5.50 22.13 5.34
C MET A 163 5.45 20.61 5.08
N ALA A 164 5.07 20.18 3.87
CA ALA A 164 5.04 18.77 3.50
C ALA A 164 6.45 18.16 3.49
N CYS A 165 7.44 18.86 2.93
CA CYS A 165 8.84 18.43 2.94
C CYS A 165 9.38 18.32 4.37
N ASP A 166 9.09 19.31 5.23
CA ASP A 166 9.50 19.27 6.65
C ASP A 166 8.87 18.11 7.40
N LYS A 167 7.59 17.82 7.14
CA LYS A 167 6.90 16.66 7.71
C LYS A 167 7.57 15.34 7.28
N ILE A 168 7.94 15.20 6.00
CA ILE A 168 8.64 14.00 5.51
C ILE A 168 9.98 13.83 6.22
N MET A 169 10.79 14.88 6.27
CA MET A 169 12.10 14.82 6.92
C MET A 169 12.01 14.52 8.43
N LEU A 170 11.01 15.09 9.10
CA LEU A 170 10.78 14.87 10.53
C LEU A 170 10.30 13.45 10.84
N MET A 171 9.37 12.93 10.04
CA MET A 171 8.69 11.66 10.33
C MET A 171 9.48 10.44 9.88
N PHE A 172 10.25 10.54 8.80
CA PHE A 172 10.95 9.41 8.21
C PHE A 172 12.47 9.46 8.42
N GLY A 173 13.04 10.63 8.63
CA GLY A 173 14.46 10.82 8.99
C GLY A 173 15.44 10.55 7.86
N LEU A 174 15.44 9.34 7.29
CA LEU A 174 16.32 8.91 6.19
C LEU A 174 15.54 8.12 5.15
N GLY A 175 15.98 8.20 3.90
CA GLY A 175 15.40 7.45 2.81
C GLY A 175 15.25 8.25 1.51
N LYS A 176 14.89 7.56 0.47
CA LYS A 176 14.79 8.12 -0.89
C LYS A 176 13.88 9.35 -0.97
N TYR A 177 12.74 9.32 -0.28
CA TYR A 177 11.78 10.43 -0.33
C TYR A 177 12.17 11.58 0.59
N VAL A 178 12.93 11.30 1.66
CA VAL A 178 13.56 12.34 2.51
C VAL A 178 14.56 13.14 1.69
N GLU A 179 15.44 12.48 0.92
CA GLU A 179 16.40 13.14 0.03
C GLU A 179 15.70 14.01 -1.01
N LYS A 180 14.69 13.47 -1.68
CA LYS A 180 13.89 14.21 -2.64
C LYS A 180 13.16 15.41 -2.01
N ALA A 181 12.63 15.25 -0.78
CA ALA A 181 12.00 16.33 -0.06
C ALA A 181 12.99 17.46 0.32
N MET A 182 14.23 17.12 0.65
CA MET A 182 15.30 18.10 0.86
C MET A 182 15.60 18.88 -0.42
N GLU A 183 15.79 18.18 -1.55
CA GLU A 183 16.04 18.78 -2.86
C GLU A 183 14.88 19.70 -3.31
N LEU A 184 13.65 19.29 -3.05
CA LEU A 184 12.47 20.10 -3.38
C LEU A 184 12.38 21.33 -2.47
N LYS A 185 12.58 21.18 -1.16
CA LYS A 185 12.51 22.28 -0.20
C LYS A 185 13.54 23.38 -0.50
N ILE A 186 14.77 23.04 -0.88
CA ILE A 186 15.84 24.01 -1.16
C ILE A 186 15.42 24.98 -2.28
N GLN A 187 14.51 24.62 -3.15
CA GLN A 187 14.00 25.51 -4.19
C GLN A 187 13.14 26.67 -3.64
N PHE A 188 12.59 26.50 -2.44
CA PHE A 188 11.67 27.47 -1.80
C PHE A 188 12.23 28.09 -0.52
N ALA A 189 13.01 27.33 0.26
CA ALA A 189 13.57 27.77 1.54
C ALA A 189 14.88 27.03 1.87
N PRO A 190 15.77 27.63 2.67
CA PRO A 190 16.98 26.94 3.14
C PRO A 190 16.62 25.79 4.10
N LEU A 191 17.51 24.81 4.19
CA LEU A 191 17.41 23.76 5.18
C LEU A 191 17.63 24.32 6.60
N THR A 192 16.94 23.76 7.57
CA THR A 192 17.19 24.05 9.00
C THR A 192 18.50 23.39 9.46
N THR A 193 19.05 23.84 10.58
CA THR A 193 20.28 23.26 11.17
C THR A 193 20.16 21.75 11.39
N TYR A 194 19.00 21.28 11.85
CA TYR A 194 18.72 19.85 12.01
C TYR A 194 18.73 19.09 10.66
N GLN A 195 18.13 19.66 9.62
CA GLN A 195 18.10 19.05 8.29
C GLN A 195 19.50 19.04 7.66
N MET A 196 20.32 20.07 7.89
CA MET A 196 21.71 20.08 7.47
C MET A 196 22.52 18.99 8.17
N ASP A 197 22.32 18.79 9.49
CA ASP A 197 22.96 17.70 10.23
C ASP A 197 22.60 16.31 9.69
N LEU A 198 21.35 16.11 9.27
CA LEU A 198 20.92 14.85 8.60
C LEU A 198 21.69 14.61 7.30
N VAL A 199 21.96 15.66 6.52
CA VAL A 199 22.74 15.56 5.29
C VAL A 199 24.22 15.27 5.58
N GLU A 200 24.83 16.06 6.48
CA GLU A 200 26.27 15.98 6.79
C GLU A 200 26.66 14.68 7.50
N ASN A 201 25.77 14.15 8.35
CA ASN A 201 25.98 12.95 9.14
C ASN A 201 25.22 11.72 8.64
N ARG A 202 24.77 11.73 7.38
CA ARG A 202 23.95 10.68 6.78
C ARG A 202 24.53 9.28 7.00
N ASP A 203 25.79 9.08 6.67
CA ASP A 203 26.45 7.76 6.77
C ASP A 203 26.45 7.24 8.21
N LYS A 204 26.57 8.14 9.19
CA LYS A 204 26.51 7.82 10.62
C LYS A 204 25.12 7.39 11.05
N TYR A 205 24.07 8.06 10.56
CA TYR A 205 22.68 7.69 10.85
C TYR A 205 22.29 6.39 10.16
N GLU A 206 22.70 6.18 8.90
CA GLU A 206 22.50 4.89 8.20
C GLU A 206 23.22 3.74 8.88
N ALA A 207 24.46 3.94 9.34
CA ALA A 207 25.19 2.92 10.08
C ALA A 207 24.49 2.54 11.39
N LYS A 208 23.94 3.52 12.13
CA LYS A 208 23.14 3.26 13.33
C LYS A 208 21.86 2.48 13.01
N LEU A 209 21.12 2.85 11.97
CA LEU A 209 19.92 2.13 11.54
C LEU A 209 20.24 0.68 11.18
N ARG A 210 21.28 0.45 10.37
CA ARG A 210 21.73 -0.91 10.02
C ARG A 210 22.15 -1.74 11.23
N ALA A 211 22.77 -1.10 12.24
CA ALA A 211 23.13 -1.77 13.50
C ALA A 211 21.87 -2.21 14.26
N VAL A 212 20.89 -1.32 14.41
CA VAL A 212 19.61 -1.62 15.08
C VAL A 212 18.83 -2.70 14.32
N GLU A 213 18.75 -2.63 12.98
CA GLU A 213 18.12 -3.67 12.17
C GLU A 213 18.79 -5.04 12.35
N LYS A 214 20.12 -5.06 12.42
CA LYS A 214 20.88 -6.29 12.65
C LYS A 214 20.61 -6.88 14.03
N GLU A 215 20.56 -6.05 15.07
CA GLU A 215 20.18 -6.48 16.42
C GLU A 215 18.74 -7.02 16.46
N TYR A 216 17.80 -6.35 15.78
CA TYR A 216 16.42 -6.80 15.71
C TYR A 216 16.25 -8.13 14.96
N ARG A 217 17.05 -8.34 13.90
CA ARG A 217 17.08 -9.62 13.17
C ARG A 217 17.74 -10.73 13.97
N MET A 218 18.76 -10.42 14.77
CA MET A 218 19.42 -11.40 15.63
C MET A 218 18.60 -11.74 16.88
N GLY A 219 17.75 -10.83 17.37
CA GLY A 219 16.87 -11.05 18.52
C GLY A 219 15.57 -11.80 18.19
N LYS A 220 15.25 -12.04 16.92
CA LYS A 220 14.17 -12.95 16.53
C LYS A 220 14.76 -14.35 16.35
N PRO A 221 14.34 -15.36 17.17
CA PRO A 221 14.62 -16.75 16.84
C PRO A 221 14.09 -17.02 15.44
N ALA A 222 14.83 -17.79 14.66
CA ALA A 222 14.43 -18.24 13.32
C ALA A 222 13.18 -19.14 13.46
N GLY A 223 12.04 -18.50 13.59
CA GLY A 223 10.71 -19.07 13.67
C GLY A 223 9.89 -18.47 12.55
N GLY A 224 9.48 -19.33 11.63
CA GLY A 224 8.84 -19.03 10.38
C GLY A 224 7.73 -18.00 10.47
N TYR A 225 7.47 -17.39 9.34
CA TYR A 225 6.18 -16.78 9.04
C TYR A 225 5.12 -17.89 9.18
N GLU A 226 4.60 -18.07 10.37
CA GLU A 226 3.37 -18.82 10.55
C GLU A 226 2.25 -17.98 9.94
N ASP A 227 1.69 -18.59 8.95
CA ASP A 227 0.44 -18.31 8.27
C ASP A 227 -0.64 -17.81 9.28
N ILE A 228 -0.91 -16.49 9.30
CA ILE A 228 -2.04 -15.94 10.04
C ILE A 228 -3.29 -16.16 9.18
N SER A 229 -3.63 -17.42 8.97
CA SER A 229 -4.90 -17.88 8.45
C SER A 229 -5.30 -19.20 9.11
N ARG A 230 -5.52 -19.15 10.42
CA ARG A 230 -6.35 -20.14 11.12
C ARG A 230 -7.05 -19.51 12.32
N ASP A 231 -8.36 -19.42 12.15
CA ASP A 231 -9.40 -19.49 13.17
C ASP A 231 -9.23 -18.67 14.45
N GLY A 232 -9.80 -17.46 14.40
CA GLY A 232 -10.23 -16.75 15.59
C GLY A 232 -11.37 -17.48 16.31
N GLN A 233 -11.03 -18.42 17.17
CA GLN A 233 -11.86 -18.76 18.30
C GLN A 233 -11.09 -18.44 19.57
N VAL A 234 -11.41 -17.28 20.12
CA VAL A 234 -11.03 -16.94 21.50
C VAL A 234 -11.99 -17.70 22.40
N PRO A 235 -11.54 -18.58 23.28
CA PRO A 235 -12.42 -19.18 24.30
C PRO A 235 -12.80 -18.09 25.29
N TYR A 236 -14.08 -17.78 25.37
CA TYR A 236 -14.65 -16.98 26.43
C TYR A 236 -14.68 -17.83 27.70
N GLU A 237 -13.71 -17.64 28.59
CA GLU A 237 -13.78 -18.18 29.94
C GLU A 237 -14.77 -17.36 30.75
N ALA A 238 -15.90 -18.00 31.06
CA ALA A 238 -16.89 -17.50 32.00
C ALA A 238 -16.30 -17.56 33.42
N GLY A 239 -15.78 -16.44 33.89
CA GLY A 239 -15.45 -16.25 35.30
C GLY A 239 -16.74 -16.08 36.11
N THR A 240 -17.07 -17.12 36.86
CA THR A 240 -18.02 -17.08 37.98
C THR A 240 -17.41 -16.28 39.12
N ASP A 241 -17.98 -15.12 39.45
CA ASP A 241 -18.07 -14.65 40.82
C ASP A 241 -19.20 -13.61 40.95
N ARG A 242 -20.27 -14.04 41.62
CA ARG A 242 -21.26 -13.16 42.25
C ARG A 242 -20.83 -12.88 43.70
N PRO A 243 -21.03 -11.69 44.20
CA PRO A 243 -21.61 -11.53 45.52
C PRO A 243 -22.96 -10.86 45.45
N SER A 244 -23.89 -11.50 46.12
CA SER A 244 -25.18 -11.01 46.56
C SER A 244 -25.09 -9.90 47.60
N HIS A 245 -25.89 -8.85 47.47
CA HIS A 245 -26.56 -8.11 48.57
C HIS A 245 -27.57 -7.15 47.91
N ASP A 246 -28.80 -7.43 48.07
CA ASP A 246 -29.82 -7.14 49.05
C ASP A 246 -30.25 -5.67 49.07
N ALA A 247 -31.57 -5.58 48.78
CA ALA A 247 -32.63 -4.70 49.26
C ALA A 247 -32.40 -3.18 49.36
N GLY A 248 -33.32 -2.46 48.76
CA GLY A 248 -33.58 -1.09 49.12
C GLY A 248 -34.53 -0.37 48.18
N SER A 249 -35.82 -0.64 48.33
CA SER A 249 -36.90 0.14 47.75
C SER A 249 -36.76 1.63 48.07
N ARG A 250 -37.08 2.49 47.11
CA ARG A 250 -37.93 3.69 47.34
C ARG A 250 -38.37 4.30 46.01
N GLU A 251 -39.67 4.25 45.82
CA GLU A 251 -40.44 5.14 44.96
C GLU A 251 -40.23 6.61 45.33
N ALA A 252 -40.19 7.46 44.33
CA ALA A 252 -40.81 8.77 44.39
C ALA A 252 -41.05 9.29 42.98
N ALA A 253 -42.29 9.32 42.62
CA ALA A 253 -42.87 10.07 41.52
C ALA A 253 -42.68 11.58 41.74
N PHE A 254 -42.60 12.35 40.66
CA PHE A 254 -43.26 13.65 40.52
C PHE A 254 -43.07 14.18 39.09
N THR A 255 -44.08 14.12 38.30
CA THR A 255 -45.02 15.12 37.75
C THR A 255 -44.44 16.09 36.71
N ARG A 256 -45.19 16.05 35.63
CA ARG A 256 -45.30 16.92 34.46
C ARG A 256 -45.60 18.40 34.80
N GLU A 257 -45.16 19.20 33.86
CA GLU A 257 -45.85 20.35 33.21
C GLU A 257 -45.52 21.75 33.78
N PRO A 258 -45.78 22.78 32.98
CA PRO A 258 -46.16 22.85 31.54
C PRO A 258 -45.06 23.37 30.62
#